data_d6ab2cded1662420343ed8db427370af
#
_entry.id   d6ab2cded1662420343ed8db427370af
#
_cell.length_a   1.000
_cell.length_b   1.000
_cell.length_c   1.000
_cell.angle_alpha   90.00
_cell.angle_beta   90.00
_cell.angle_gamma   90.00
#
_symmetry.space_group_name_H-M   'P 1'
#
loop_
_entity.id
_entity.type
_entity.pdbx_description
1 polymer ?
#
loop_
_entity_poly.entity_id
_entity_poly.type
_entity_poly.pdbx_seq_one_letter_code
_entity_poly.pdbx_strand_id
1 'polypeptide(L)'
;RRVLRVKAEMGLFDGVQMESALVAGFGSTEHRAVAREAVAKSLVLLEDKGVLPLRKDAELIYVAGRPAADIGLQCGGWTIEWRGVPGGDMPGTTLLQAVQQTVSSKTEVIYAADGRFSDRVADVGVIVIAEPPYAEMTGDRADLTLPPEDIEQIGRMRSQCRILVGILYTGRPLLIADQVDFFDCLVSAWLPGSEGAGITDALFGDVPFTGKLPFAWPRSEDQIPLAALEAHPDPPLWLRGHGREARRS
;
A
#
# COMPACT_ATOMS: atom_id res chain seq x y z
N ARG A 1 32.51 -19.43 -19.38
CA ARG A 1 32.69 -18.61 -20.60
C ARG A 1 31.68 -17.47 -20.69
N ARG A 2 30.36 -17.72 -20.55
CA ARG A 2 29.31 -16.66 -20.61
C ARG A 2 29.50 -15.58 -19.54
N VAL A 3 29.69 -15.97 -18.27
CA VAL A 3 29.93 -15.04 -17.16
C VAL A 3 31.15 -14.16 -17.40
N LEU A 4 32.27 -14.75 -17.83
CA LEU A 4 33.50 -14.00 -18.11
C LEU A 4 33.32 -13.00 -19.26
N ARG A 5 32.53 -13.37 -20.29
CA ARG A 5 32.22 -12.45 -21.38
C ARG A 5 31.45 -11.22 -20.87
N VAL A 6 30.40 -11.43 -20.09
CA VAL A 6 29.63 -10.31 -19.51
C VAL A 6 30.51 -9.43 -18.63
N LYS A 7 31.39 -10.02 -17.81
CA LYS A 7 32.35 -9.24 -17.00
C LYS A 7 33.28 -8.40 -17.87
N ALA A 8 33.78 -8.96 -18.99
CA ALA A 8 34.63 -8.20 -19.91
C ALA A 8 33.85 -7.09 -20.64
N GLU A 9 32.63 -7.38 -21.11
CA GLU A 9 31.75 -6.39 -21.76
C GLU A 9 31.39 -5.24 -20.82
N MET A 10 31.29 -5.50 -19.51
CA MET A 10 31.05 -4.50 -18.47
C MET A 10 32.33 -3.75 -18.04
N GLY A 11 33.49 -4.04 -18.62
CA GLY A 11 34.76 -3.39 -18.28
C GLY A 11 35.32 -3.76 -16.89
N LEU A 12 34.82 -4.83 -16.25
CA LEU A 12 35.23 -5.18 -14.88
C LEU A 12 36.69 -5.58 -14.76
N PHE A 13 37.36 -5.92 -15.88
CA PHE A 13 38.79 -6.22 -15.90
C PHE A 13 39.69 -5.00 -16.17
N ASP A 14 39.07 -3.87 -16.57
CA ASP A 14 39.76 -2.64 -16.95
C ASP A 14 39.85 -1.62 -15.79
N GLY A 15 39.42 -2.03 -14.59
CA GLY A 15 39.38 -1.17 -13.41
C GLY A 15 38.24 -0.17 -13.45
N VAL A 16 37.05 -0.61 -13.10
CA VAL A 16 35.84 0.27 -13.02
C VAL A 16 36.13 1.39 -12.01
N GLN A 17 36.14 2.62 -12.51
CA GLN A 17 36.22 3.80 -11.64
C GLN A 17 34.79 4.09 -11.16
N MET A 18 34.60 4.17 -9.84
CA MET A 18 33.36 4.66 -9.27
C MET A 18 33.24 6.16 -9.54
N GLU A 19 32.20 6.55 -10.26
CA GLU A 19 31.86 7.97 -10.42
C GLU A 19 31.22 8.50 -9.14
N SER A 20 32.05 9.04 -8.24
CA SER A 20 31.58 9.59 -6.96
C SER A 20 30.53 10.71 -7.12
N ALA A 21 30.52 11.38 -8.26
CA ALA A 21 29.51 12.39 -8.58
C ALA A 21 28.07 11.79 -8.67
N LEU A 22 27.92 10.51 -9.04
CA LEU A 22 26.62 9.85 -9.09
C LEU A 22 26.02 9.58 -7.71
N VAL A 23 26.85 9.53 -6.66
CA VAL A 23 26.37 9.32 -5.29
C VAL A 23 25.47 10.46 -4.83
N ALA A 24 25.76 11.70 -5.24
CA ALA A 24 24.93 12.86 -4.93
C ALA A 24 23.52 12.80 -5.57
N GLY A 25 23.38 12.07 -6.66
CA GLY A 25 22.07 11.85 -7.33
C GLY A 25 21.21 10.76 -6.68
N PHE A 26 21.80 9.92 -5.81
CA PHE A 26 21.04 8.84 -5.18
C PHE A 26 19.99 9.40 -4.21
N GLY A 27 18.72 8.99 -4.41
CA GLY A 27 17.61 9.50 -3.60
C GLY A 27 17.25 10.96 -3.89
N SER A 28 17.69 11.51 -5.03
CA SER A 28 17.33 12.88 -5.47
C SER A 28 15.82 13.04 -5.66
N THR A 29 15.38 14.27 -5.83
CA THR A 29 13.97 14.59 -6.12
C THR A 29 13.47 13.86 -7.35
N GLU A 30 14.31 13.74 -8.39
CA GLU A 30 13.99 13.01 -9.62
C GLU A 30 13.81 11.51 -9.36
N HIS A 31 14.71 10.89 -8.58
CA HIS A 31 14.56 9.49 -8.18
C HIS A 31 13.29 9.26 -7.38
N ARG A 32 12.98 10.15 -6.44
CA ARG A 32 11.75 10.09 -5.64
C ARG A 32 10.50 10.29 -6.50
N ALA A 33 10.55 11.16 -7.50
CA ALA A 33 9.44 11.33 -8.44
C ALA A 33 9.15 10.05 -9.23
N VAL A 34 10.18 9.34 -9.69
CA VAL A 34 10.01 8.03 -10.36
C VAL A 34 9.42 7.00 -9.40
N ALA A 35 9.89 6.94 -8.16
CA ALA A 35 9.34 6.03 -7.15
C ALA A 35 7.87 6.35 -6.84
N ARG A 36 7.51 7.62 -6.69
CA ARG A 36 6.12 8.08 -6.49
C ARG A 36 5.22 7.68 -7.66
N GLU A 37 5.69 7.86 -8.90
CA GLU A 37 4.97 7.43 -10.09
C GLU A 37 4.79 5.91 -10.13
N ALA A 38 5.81 5.14 -9.75
CA ALA A 38 5.73 3.69 -9.67
C ALA A 38 4.70 3.24 -8.63
N VAL A 39 4.66 3.88 -7.45
CA VAL A 39 3.61 3.65 -6.44
C VAL A 39 2.24 3.89 -7.07
N ALA A 40 1.98 5.07 -7.60
CA ALA A 40 0.68 5.44 -8.15
C ALA A 40 0.20 4.45 -9.24
N LYS A 41 1.11 4.00 -10.11
CA LYS A 41 0.81 3.04 -11.19
C LYS A 41 0.60 1.61 -10.71
N SER A 42 1.17 1.24 -9.56
CA SER A 42 1.03 -0.12 -9.00
C SER A 42 -0.22 -0.31 -8.15
N LEU A 43 -0.84 0.78 -7.68
CA LEU A 43 -2.05 0.70 -6.85
C LEU A 43 -3.16 -0.02 -7.59
N VAL A 44 -3.79 -0.99 -6.92
CA VAL A 44 -4.96 -1.67 -7.44
C VAL A 44 -6.20 -1.25 -6.66
N LEU A 45 -7.12 -0.58 -7.32
CA LEU A 45 -8.43 -0.26 -6.76
C LEU A 45 -9.28 -1.53 -6.76
N LEU A 46 -9.37 -2.18 -5.60
CA LEU A 46 -10.10 -3.43 -5.43
C LEU A 46 -11.60 -3.18 -5.39
N GLU A 47 -12.04 -2.21 -4.59
CA GLU A 47 -13.43 -1.80 -4.48
C GLU A 47 -13.57 -0.26 -4.46
N ASP A 48 -14.63 0.23 -5.09
CA ASP A 48 -15.09 1.63 -5.00
C ASP A 48 -16.60 1.69 -5.15
N LYS A 49 -17.27 2.15 -4.11
CA LYS A 49 -18.72 2.41 -4.10
C LYS A 49 -19.08 3.78 -4.71
N GLY A 50 -18.15 4.36 -5.47
CA GLY A 50 -18.33 5.64 -6.14
C GLY A 50 -17.98 6.84 -5.25
N VAL A 51 -17.07 6.64 -4.31
CA VAL A 51 -16.62 7.69 -3.37
C VAL A 51 -15.35 8.41 -3.84
N LEU A 52 -14.67 7.87 -4.83
CA LEU A 52 -13.48 8.49 -5.42
C LEU A 52 -13.83 9.42 -6.60
N PRO A 53 -13.03 10.50 -6.81
CA PRO A 53 -11.93 10.95 -5.97
C PRO A 53 -12.38 11.56 -4.64
N LEU A 54 -11.55 11.43 -3.59
CA LEU A 54 -11.80 12.07 -2.31
C LEU A 54 -11.67 13.60 -2.45
N ARG A 55 -12.43 14.32 -1.64
CA ARG A 55 -12.38 15.79 -1.61
C ARG A 55 -11.18 16.26 -0.79
N LYS A 56 -10.34 17.11 -1.37
CA LYS A 56 -9.21 17.75 -0.68
C LYS A 56 -9.65 18.78 0.38
N ASP A 57 -10.91 19.22 0.33
CA ASP A 57 -11.52 20.20 1.22
C ASP A 57 -12.56 19.60 2.18
N ALA A 58 -12.49 18.28 2.42
CA ALA A 58 -13.27 17.64 3.48
C ALA A 58 -13.02 18.34 4.83
N GLU A 59 -14.03 18.45 5.68
CA GLU A 59 -13.88 19.14 6.96
C GLU A 59 -12.96 18.36 7.90
N LEU A 60 -13.19 17.02 8.01
CA LEU A 60 -12.49 16.18 8.94
C LEU A 60 -12.10 14.84 8.28
N ILE A 61 -10.84 14.48 8.39
CA ILE A 61 -10.30 13.17 7.97
C ILE A 61 -9.66 12.48 9.17
N TYR A 62 -10.11 11.27 9.46
CA TYR A 62 -9.45 10.37 10.40
C TYR A 62 -8.48 9.46 9.66
N VAL A 63 -7.27 9.33 10.18
CA VAL A 63 -6.27 8.38 9.69
C VAL A 63 -5.96 7.39 10.80
N ALA A 64 -6.10 6.12 10.53
CA ALA A 64 -5.93 5.04 11.50
C ALA A 64 -4.94 3.97 11.02
N GLY A 65 -4.49 3.17 11.99
CA GLY A 65 -3.52 2.11 11.77
C GLY A 65 -2.08 2.62 11.93
N ARG A 66 -1.30 1.91 12.73
CA ARG A 66 0.13 2.21 12.91
C ARG A 66 0.85 2.34 11.57
N PRO A 67 0.57 1.49 10.54
CA PRO A 67 1.26 1.56 9.26
C PRO A 67 1.10 2.89 8.51
N ALA A 68 0.05 3.65 8.79
CA ALA A 68 -0.16 4.97 8.16
C ALA A 68 0.96 5.97 8.47
N ALA A 69 1.62 5.82 9.63
CA ALA A 69 2.70 6.69 10.12
C ALA A 69 4.05 5.97 10.26
N ASP A 70 4.16 4.71 9.82
CA ASP A 70 5.36 3.88 9.98
C ASP A 70 5.98 3.58 8.61
N ILE A 71 7.09 4.25 8.31
CA ILE A 71 7.79 4.10 7.02
C ILE A 71 8.36 2.70 6.82
N GLY A 72 8.76 2.03 7.89
CA GLY A 72 9.29 0.67 7.83
C GLY A 72 8.21 -0.35 7.46
N LEU A 73 6.99 -0.22 8.01
CA LEU A 73 5.84 -1.03 7.61
C LEU A 73 5.42 -0.74 6.16
N GLN A 74 5.51 0.52 5.73
CA GLN A 74 5.23 0.93 4.35
C GLN A 74 6.24 0.36 3.35
N CYS A 75 7.51 0.25 3.72
CA CYS A 75 8.57 -0.31 2.87
C CYS A 75 8.56 -1.84 2.83
N GLY A 76 8.24 -2.50 3.93
CA GLY A 76 8.23 -3.95 4.01
C GLY A 76 9.61 -4.59 4.08
N GLY A 77 9.70 -5.88 3.75
CA GLY A 77 10.93 -6.66 3.75
C GLY A 77 11.95 -6.20 2.70
N TRP A 78 13.20 -6.66 2.84
CA TRP A 78 14.33 -6.30 1.97
C TRP A 78 14.68 -4.81 1.96
N THR A 79 14.23 -4.08 2.99
CA THR A 79 14.55 -2.67 3.16
C THR A 79 15.45 -2.51 4.38
N ILE A 80 16.65 -2.01 4.19
CA ILE A 80 17.76 -1.89 5.15
C ILE A 80 18.24 -3.26 5.64
N GLU A 81 17.37 -4.06 6.23
CA GLU A 81 17.64 -5.42 6.67
C GLU A 81 16.83 -6.43 5.85
N TRP A 82 17.27 -7.69 5.87
CA TRP A 82 16.61 -8.77 5.13
C TRP A 82 15.10 -8.86 5.39
N ARG A 83 14.69 -8.85 6.65
CA ARG A 83 13.25 -8.90 7.01
C ARG A 83 12.55 -7.56 7.02
N GLY A 84 13.29 -6.46 6.83
CA GLY A 84 12.77 -5.12 7.04
C GLY A 84 12.69 -4.75 8.53
N VAL A 85 12.52 -3.47 8.81
CA VAL A 85 12.48 -2.93 10.18
C VAL A 85 11.24 -2.06 10.35
N PRO A 86 10.29 -2.42 11.24
CA PRO A 86 9.20 -1.52 11.61
C PRO A 86 9.76 -0.24 12.26
N GLY A 87 9.14 0.88 12.00
CA GLY A 87 9.66 2.19 12.41
C GLY A 87 10.81 2.62 11.49
N GLY A 88 11.84 3.18 12.08
CA GLY A 88 13.10 3.51 11.40
C GLY A 88 13.12 4.92 10.81
N ASP A 89 14.35 5.45 10.71
CA ASP A 89 14.65 6.78 10.18
C ASP A 89 14.99 6.71 8.68
N MET A 90 14.12 6.04 7.92
CA MET A 90 14.30 5.98 6.47
C MET A 90 13.79 7.25 5.81
N PRO A 91 14.53 7.80 4.84
CA PRO A 91 14.02 8.91 4.03
C PRO A 91 12.76 8.49 3.28
N GLY A 92 11.70 9.28 3.38
CA GLY A 92 10.44 8.96 2.72
C GLY A 92 9.30 9.85 3.18
N THR A 93 8.13 9.56 2.65
CA THR A 93 6.87 10.21 3.02
C THR A 93 5.87 9.11 3.40
N THR A 94 5.42 9.09 4.64
CA THR A 94 4.37 8.15 5.07
C THR A 94 3.02 8.55 4.48
N LEU A 95 2.06 7.62 4.48
CA LEU A 95 0.70 7.96 4.02
C LEU A 95 0.08 9.09 4.87
N LEU A 96 0.28 9.08 6.18
CA LEU A 96 -0.21 10.17 7.05
C LEU A 96 0.36 11.52 6.61
N GLN A 97 1.67 11.62 6.41
CA GLN A 97 2.30 12.84 5.93
C GLN A 97 1.77 13.25 4.55
N ALA A 98 1.59 12.27 3.66
CA ALA A 98 1.07 12.52 2.32
C ALA A 98 -0.37 13.06 2.37
N VAL A 99 -1.25 12.51 3.20
CA VAL A 99 -2.61 13.03 3.40
C VAL A 99 -2.57 14.46 3.89
N GLN A 100 -1.77 14.74 4.94
CA GLN A 100 -1.62 16.09 5.51
C GLN A 100 -1.11 17.12 4.50
N GLN A 101 -0.24 16.70 3.57
CA GLN A 101 0.32 17.57 2.51
C GLN A 101 -0.64 17.78 1.33
N THR A 102 -1.55 16.82 1.09
CA THR A 102 -2.43 16.82 -0.08
C THR A 102 -3.71 17.61 0.15
N VAL A 103 -4.24 17.56 1.39
CA VAL A 103 -5.52 18.20 1.71
C VAL A 103 -5.41 19.71 1.90
N SER A 104 -6.54 20.37 1.86
CA SER A 104 -6.62 21.82 2.07
C SER A 104 -6.17 22.19 3.50
N SER A 105 -5.64 23.41 3.67
CA SER A 105 -5.27 23.93 5.00
C SER A 105 -6.46 24.10 5.95
N LYS A 106 -7.69 23.96 5.46
CA LYS A 106 -8.93 23.99 6.27
C LYS A 106 -9.37 22.61 6.73
N THR A 107 -8.80 21.55 6.14
CA THR A 107 -9.12 20.17 6.49
C THR A 107 -8.38 19.77 7.75
N GLU A 108 -9.14 19.34 8.76
CA GLU A 108 -8.56 18.77 9.97
C GLU A 108 -8.20 17.29 9.71
N VAL A 109 -6.94 16.93 9.94
CA VAL A 109 -6.48 15.53 9.85
C VAL A 109 -6.07 15.07 11.23
N ILE A 110 -6.78 14.09 11.77
CA ILE A 110 -6.50 13.51 13.10
C ILE A 110 -6.03 12.07 12.91
N TYR A 111 -4.92 11.73 13.54
CA TYR A 111 -4.34 10.39 13.50
C TYR A 111 -4.47 9.69 14.85
N ALA A 112 -4.88 8.42 14.82
CA ALA A 112 -4.85 7.51 15.95
C ALA A 112 -4.43 6.11 15.49
N ALA A 113 -3.31 5.61 16.01
CA ALA A 113 -2.77 4.31 15.61
C ALA A 113 -3.75 3.14 15.88
N ASP A 114 -4.58 3.25 16.90
CA ASP A 114 -5.56 2.24 17.30
C ASP A 114 -6.99 2.51 16.78
N GLY A 115 -7.16 3.55 15.97
CA GLY A 115 -8.46 3.92 15.39
C GLY A 115 -9.49 4.41 16.39
N ARG A 116 -9.07 4.92 17.56
CA ARG A 116 -9.98 5.53 18.54
C ARG A 116 -9.94 7.04 18.42
N PHE A 117 -11.07 7.62 18.06
CA PHE A 117 -11.25 9.06 17.91
C PHE A 117 -12.30 9.58 18.87
N SER A 118 -12.49 10.91 18.87
CA SER A 118 -13.52 11.58 19.64
C SER A 118 -14.94 11.29 19.11
N ASP A 119 -15.96 11.84 19.74
CA ASP A 119 -17.38 11.64 19.38
C ASP A 119 -17.81 12.30 18.05
N ARG A 120 -16.89 12.96 17.34
CA ARG A 120 -17.16 13.52 16.02
C ARG A 120 -17.13 12.43 14.96
N VAL A 121 -18.03 12.50 13.98
CA VAL A 121 -18.02 11.64 12.80
C VAL A 121 -17.24 12.34 11.68
N ALA A 122 -16.17 11.71 11.21
CA ALA A 122 -15.38 12.25 10.11
C ALA A 122 -16.10 12.12 8.76
N ASP A 123 -15.80 13.02 7.83
CA ASP A 123 -16.26 12.87 6.44
C ASP A 123 -15.59 11.66 5.80
N VAL A 124 -14.29 11.47 6.06
CA VAL A 124 -13.49 10.36 5.54
C VAL A 124 -12.67 9.74 6.67
N GLY A 125 -12.70 8.42 6.76
CA GLY A 125 -11.75 7.62 7.51
C GLY A 125 -10.81 6.88 6.54
N VAL A 126 -9.52 6.97 6.77
CA VAL A 126 -8.50 6.19 6.04
C VAL A 126 -7.84 5.26 7.05
N ILE A 127 -7.98 3.95 6.86
CA ILE A 127 -7.32 2.95 7.68
C ILE A 127 -6.26 2.22 6.86
N VAL A 128 -5.05 2.09 7.42
CA VAL A 128 -3.99 1.29 6.83
C VAL A 128 -3.81 0.00 7.61
N ILE A 129 -3.91 -1.10 6.90
CA ILE A 129 -3.70 -2.45 7.39
C ILE A 129 -2.43 -2.98 6.74
N ALA A 130 -1.51 -3.51 7.53
CA ALA A 130 -0.25 -4.01 7.03
C ALA A 130 0.17 -5.31 7.71
N GLU A 131 0.76 -6.20 6.95
CA GLU A 131 1.57 -7.26 7.55
C GLU A 131 2.84 -6.66 8.17
N PRO A 132 3.37 -7.25 9.27
CA PRO A 132 4.73 -6.95 9.69
C PRO A 132 5.69 -7.18 8.52
N PRO A 133 6.80 -6.44 8.41
CA PRO A 133 7.78 -6.70 7.37
C PRO A 133 8.27 -8.14 7.44
N TYR A 134 8.34 -8.80 6.31
CA TYR A 134 8.75 -10.19 6.20
C TYR A 134 9.60 -10.43 4.96
N ALA A 135 10.35 -11.51 5.02
CA ALA A 135 11.04 -12.11 3.89
C ALA A 135 10.73 -13.61 3.88
N GLU A 136 11.43 -14.39 3.07
CA GLU A 136 11.29 -15.83 2.96
C GLU A 136 11.54 -16.57 4.29
N MET A 137 11.21 -17.83 4.36
CA MET A 137 11.35 -18.73 5.53
C MET A 137 10.40 -18.35 6.66
N THR A 138 10.83 -17.52 7.61
CA THR A 138 10.01 -17.11 8.76
C THR A 138 8.84 -16.20 8.37
N GLY A 139 8.85 -15.66 7.16
CA GLY A 139 7.74 -14.90 6.59
C GLY A 139 6.67 -15.79 5.95
N ASP A 140 6.96 -17.08 5.76
CA ASP A 140 5.98 -18.02 5.22
C ASP A 140 4.88 -18.26 6.25
N ARG A 141 3.63 -18.09 5.83
CA ARG A 141 2.45 -18.29 6.68
C ARG A 141 1.43 -19.16 5.96
N ALA A 142 0.86 -20.12 6.68
CA ALA A 142 -0.30 -20.87 6.21
C ALA A 142 -1.59 -20.04 6.38
N ASP A 143 -1.76 -19.40 7.54
CA ASP A 143 -2.88 -18.52 7.83
C ASP A 143 -2.62 -17.11 7.28
N LEU A 144 -3.43 -16.69 6.32
CA LEU A 144 -3.39 -15.36 5.69
C LEU A 144 -4.58 -14.48 6.10
N THR A 145 -5.30 -14.84 7.16
CA THR A 145 -6.36 -13.99 7.72
C THR A 145 -5.79 -12.74 8.39
N LEU A 146 -6.65 -11.73 8.54
CA LEU A 146 -6.29 -10.54 9.31
C LEU A 146 -6.26 -10.87 10.80
N PRO A 147 -5.33 -10.28 11.56
CA PRO A 147 -5.35 -10.35 13.02
C PRO A 147 -6.67 -9.81 13.59
N PRO A 148 -7.17 -10.38 14.71
CA PRO A 148 -8.42 -9.92 15.32
C PRO A 148 -8.42 -8.43 15.66
N GLU A 149 -7.28 -7.87 16.08
CA GLU A 149 -7.13 -6.45 16.37
C GLU A 149 -7.36 -5.55 15.15
N ASP A 150 -6.94 -5.98 13.96
CA ASP A 150 -7.17 -5.23 12.71
C ASP A 150 -8.67 -5.28 12.35
N ILE A 151 -9.32 -6.43 12.51
CA ILE A 151 -10.76 -6.59 12.26
C ILE A 151 -11.57 -5.68 13.19
N GLU A 152 -11.24 -5.66 14.48
CA GLU A 152 -11.86 -4.76 15.44
C GLU A 152 -11.64 -3.29 15.08
N GLN A 153 -10.44 -2.94 14.61
CA GLN A 153 -10.09 -1.59 14.21
C GLN A 153 -10.90 -1.14 12.99
N ILE A 154 -11.08 -2.02 12.00
CA ILE A 154 -11.95 -1.77 10.84
C ILE A 154 -13.37 -1.47 11.31
N GLY A 155 -13.93 -2.30 12.19
CA GLY A 155 -15.28 -2.11 12.74
C GLY A 155 -15.43 -0.79 13.49
N ARG A 156 -14.43 -0.42 14.30
CA ARG A 156 -14.41 0.89 14.98
C ARG A 156 -14.39 2.05 13.99
N MET A 157 -13.50 1.99 13.01
CA MET A 157 -13.38 3.03 11.99
C MET A 157 -14.68 3.21 11.21
N ARG A 158 -15.35 2.11 10.84
CA ARG A 158 -16.63 2.16 10.11
C ARG A 158 -17.68 2.98 10.85
N SER A 159 -17.72 2.88 12.18
CA SER A 159 -18.70 3.60 12.98
C SER A 159 -18.38 5.09 13.20
N GLN A 160 -17.15 5.51 12.89
CA GLN A 160 -16.63 6.86 13.19
C GLN A 160 -16.49 7.76 11.96
N CYS A 161 -16.80 7.26 10.76
CA CYS A 161 -16.69 8.05 9.52
C CYS A 161 -17.84 7.75 8.55
N ARG A 162 -18.11 8.71 7.66
CA ARG A 162 -19.13 8.57 6.61
C ARG A 162 -18.63 7.69 5.48
N ILE A 163 -17.40 7.95 5.03
CA ILE A 163 -16.68 7.19 4.01
C ILE A 163 -15.51 6.48 4.67
N LEU A 164 -15.38 5.16 4.49
CA LEU A 164 -14.23 4.40 4.97
C LEU A 164 -13.40 3.89 3.80
N VAL A 165 -12.14 4.31 3.77
CA VAL A 165 -11.12 3.89 2.81
C VAL A 165 -10.14 2.94 3.49
N GLY A 166 -10.03 1.73 2.97
CA GLY A 166 -9.03 0.74 3.39
C GLY A 166 -7.82 0.74 2.46
N ILE A 167 -6.63 0.77 3.04
CA ILE A 167 -5.35 0.65 2.32
C ILE A 167 -4.61 -0.57 2.86
N LEU A 168 -4.27 -1.50 1.98
CA LEU A 168 -3.55 -2.72 2.33
C LEU A 168 -2.07 -2.59 1.96
N TYR A 169 -1.19 -2.71 2.95
CA TYR A 169 0.25 -2.90 2.76
C TYR A 169 0.56 -4.38 2.91
N THR A 170 0.76 -5.06 1.82
CA THR A 170 1.02 -6.51 1.80
C THR A 170 1.77 -6.90 0.53
N GLY A 171 2.63 -7.90 0.63
CA GLY A 171 3.30 -8.51 -0.52
C GLY A 171 2.54 -9.69 -1.11
N ARG A 172 1.38 -10.06 -0.53
CA ARG A 172 0.57 -11.22 -0.92
C ARG A 172 -0.91 -10.98 -0.67
N PRO A 173 -1.83 -11.76 -1.29
CA PRO A 173 -3.25 -11.68 -0.99
C PRO A 173 -3.53 -12.11 0.46
N LEU A 174 -4.28 -11.30 1.19
CA LEU A 174 -4.81 -11.63 2.51
C LEU A 174 -6.26 -12.13 2.39
N LEU A 175 -6.69 -13.00 3.27
CA LEU A 175 -8.07 -13.48 3.33
C LEU A 175 -8.93 -12.41 4.02
N ILE A 176 -9.58 -11.58 3.20
CA ILE A 176 -10.32 -10.38 3.64
C ILE A 176 -11.78 -10.37 3.16
N ALA A 177 -12.28 -11.50 2.66
CA ALA A 177 -13.61 -11.56 2.06
C ALA A 177 -14.72 -11.01 2.98
N ASP A 178 -14.64 -11.31 4.27
CA ASP A 178 -15.62 -10.88 5.28
C ASP A 178 -15.49 -9.40 5.65
N GLN A 179 -14.36 -8.76 5.31
CA GLN A 179 -14.10 -7.36 5.64
C GLN A 179 -14.37 -6.40 4.49
N VAL A 180 -14.50 -6.88 3.26
CA VAL A 180 -14.67 -6.03 2.07
C VAL A 180 -15.85 -5.08 2.20
N ASP A 181 -16.97 -5.57 2.72
CA ASP A 181 -18.22 -4.81 2.79
C ASP A 181 -18.17 -3.62 3.77
N PHE A 182 -17.21 -3.61 4.71
CA PHE A 182 -17.00 -2.46 5.60
C PHE A 182 -16.49 -1.23 4.85
N PHE A 183 -15.79 -1.41 3.73
CA PHE A 183 -15.14 -0.33 3.00
C PHE A 183 -16.05 0.26 1.91
N ASP A 184 -15.96 1.57 1.76
CA ASP A 184 -16.52 2.28 0.61
C ASP A 184 -15.49 2.35 -0.55
N CYS A 185 -14.21 2.31 -0.20
CA CYS A 185 -13.08 2.18 -1.11
C CYS A 185 -12.03 1.25 -0.50
N LEU A 186 -11.51 0.31 -1.26
CA LEU A 186 -10.44 -0.60 -0.83
C LEU A 186 -9.34 -0.65 -1.88
N VAL A 187 -8.11 -0.39 -1.46
CA VAL A 187 -6.93 -0.33 -2.32
C VAL A 187 -5.86 -1.29 -1.84
N SER A 188 -5.35 -2.13 -2.73
CA SER A 188 -4.07 -2.80 -2.51
C SER A 188 -2.95 -1.86 -2.95
N ALA A 189 -2.18 -1.40 -1.98
CA ALA A 189 -1.03 -0.53 -2.23
C ALA A 189 0.27 -1.33 -2.28
N TRP A 190 0.20 -2.64 -2.07
CA TRP A 190 1.36 -3.53 -2.00
C TRP A 190 2.36 -3.03 -0.94
N LEU A 191 3.59 -2.80 -1.34
CA LEU A 191 4.63 -2.20 -0.50
C LEU A 191 5.07 -0.88 -1.15
N PRO A 192 4.47 0.26 -0.76
CA PRO A 192 4.70 1.55 -1.43
C PRO A 192 6.13 2.11 -1.26
N GLY A 193 6.96 1.47 -0.43
CA GLY A 193 8.32 1.96 -0.22
C GLY A 193 8.34 3.34 0.44
N SER A 194 9.20 4.22 -0.07
CA SER A 194 9.39 5.56 0.52
C SER A 194 8.35 6.61 0.10
N GLU A 195 7.41 6.28 -0.80
CA GLU A 195 6.60 7.31 -1.47
C GLU A 195 5.08 7.14 -1.22
N GLY A 196 4.63 7.30 0.02
CA GLY A 196 3.20 7.31 0.37
C GLY A 196 2.38 8.35 -0.38
N ALA A 197 3.02 9.41 -0.90
CA ALA A 197 2.38 10.42 -1.73
C ALA A 197 1.80 9.86 -3.04
N GLY A 198 2.36 8.78 -3.58
CA GLY A 198 1.78 8.12 -4.76
C GLY A 198 0.39 7.52 -4.49
N ILE A 199 0.08 7.18 -3.23
CA ILE A 199 -1.25 6.72 -2.84
C ILE A 199 -2.24 7.89 -2.83
N THR A 200 -1.86 9.02 -2.24
CA THR A 200 -2.74 10.20 -2.19
C THR A 200 -3.00 10.79 -3.57
N ASP A 201 -2.03 10.75 -4.49
CA ASP A 201 -2.23 11.19 -5.87
C ASP A 201 -3.43 10.49 -6.54
N ALA A 202 -3.56 9.17 -6.31
CA ALA A 202 -4.66 8.40 -6.86
C ALA A 202 -5.97 8.58 -6.07
N LEU A 203 -5.91 8.60 -4.73
CA LEU A 203 -7.10 8.78 -3.89
C LEU A 203 -7.79 10.13 -4.09
N PHE A 204 -7.02 11.19 -4.28
CA PHE A 204 -7.54 12.55 -4.48
C PHE A 204 -7.68 12.96 -5.95
N GLY A 205 -7.42 12.03 -6.89
CA GLY A 205 -7.71 12.18 -8.30
C GLY A 205 -6.68 12.98 -9.12
N ASP A 206 -5.48 13.20 -8.58
CA ASP A 206 -4.38 13.83 -9.33
C ASP A 206 -3.88 12.91 -10.45
N VAL A 207 -3.97 11.58 -10.24
CA VAL A 207 -3.70 10.55 -11.24
C VAL A 207 -4.76 9.44 -11.19
N PRO A 208 -5.03 8.72 -12.30
CA PRO A 208 -5.98 7.63 -12.30
C PRO A 208 -5.40 6.36 -11.68
N PHE A 209 -6.27 5.49 -11.11
CA PHE A 209 -5.92 4.11 -10.81
C PHE A 209 -5.77 3.32 -12.13
N THR A 210 -4.62 2.69 -12.33
CA THR A 210 -4.33 1.90 -13.55
C THR A 210 -3.87 0.48 -13.25
N GLY A 211 -3.45 0.21 -12.01
CA GLY A 211 -2.95 -1.10 -11.61
C GLY A 211 -4.01 -2.18 -11.69
N LYS A 212 -3.56 -3.40 -12.00
CA LYS A 212 -4.39 -4.60 -12.10
C LYS A 212 -3.75 -5.73 -11.31
N LEU A 213 -4.57 -6.60 -10.71
CA LEU A 213 -4.06 -7.76 -9.99
C LEU A 213 -3.22 -8.65 -10.91
N PRO A 214 -1.99 -8.99 -10.56
CA PRO A 214 -1.14 -9.88 -11.35
C PRO A 214 -1.55 -11.34 -11.21
N PHE A 215 -2.35 -11.67 -10.20
CA PHE A 215 -2.90 -13.00 -9.92
C PHE A 215 -4.32 -12.86 -9.36
N ALA A 216 -5.06 -13.96 -9.26
CA ALA A 216 -6.36 -13.97 -8.62
C ALA A 216 -6.21 -13.82 -7.10
N TRP A 217 -7.13 -13.11 -6.45
CA TRP A 217 -7.17 -12.92 -5.00
C TRP A 217 -8.08 -13.99 -4.38
N PRO A 218 -7.58 -14.89 -3.51
CA PRO A 218 -8.39 -15.95 -2.94
C PRO A 218 -9.49 -15.40 -2.03
N ARG A 219 -10.60 -16.11 -1.99
CA ARG A 219 -11.71 -15.82 -1.10
C ARG A 219 -11.55 -16.50 0.26
N SER A 220 -10.96 -17.69 0.26
CA SER A 220 -10.90 -18.61 1.40
C SER A 220 -9.59 -19.40 1.38
N GLU A 221 -9.27 -20.04 2.48
CA GLU A 221 -8.02 -20.77 2.68
C GLU A 221 -7.89 -21.98 1.74
N ASP A 222 -8.99 -22.66 1.44
CA ASP A 222 -9.02 -23.83 0.54
C ASP A 222 -8.71 -23.49 -0.93
N GLN A 223 -8.68 -22.20 -1.27
CA GLN A 223 -8.21 -21.68 -2.56
C GLN A 223 -6.68 -21.46 -2.61
N ILE A 224 -5.96 -21.81 -1.56
CA ILE A 224 -4.50 -21.71 -1.48
C ILE A 224 -3.88 -23.11 -1.54
N PRO A 225 -2.79 -23.33 -2.30
CA PRO A 225 -2.04 -22.36 -3.10
C PRO A 225 -2.79 -21.90 -4.36
N LEU A 226 -2.43 -20.72 -4.87
CA LEU A 226 -3.10 -20.10 -6.03
C LEU A 226 -3.15 -20.99 -7.28
N ALA A 227 -2.25 -21.95 -7.40
CA ALA A 227 -2.26 -22.95 -8.48
C ALA A 227 -3.51 -23.86 -8.44
N ALA A 228 -4.12 -24.06 -7.25
CA ALA A 228 -5.34 -24.84 -7.10
C ALA A 228 -6.60 -24.02 -7.45
N LEU A 229 -6.48 -22.71 -7.52
CA LEU A 229 -7.60 -21.78 -7.68
C LEU A 229 -8.32 -21.94 -9.04
N GLU A 230 -7.57 -22.26 -10.12
CA GLU A 230 -8.16 -22.46 -11.45
C GLU A 230 -9.11 -23.67 -11.50
N ALA A 231 -8.89 -24.67 -10.66
CA ALA A 231 -9.70 -25.87 -10.55
C ALA A 231 -10.75 -25.81 -9.42
N HIS A 232 -10.77 -24.74 -8.62
CA HIS A 232 -11.66 -24.59 -7.49
C HIS A 232 -13.11 -24.34 -7.96
N PRO A 233 -14.11 -25.02 -7.34
CA PRO A 233 -15.52 -24.85 -7.74
C PRO A 233 -16.06 -23.45 -7.47
N ASP A 234 -15.58 -22.79 -6.41
CA ASP A 234 -15.99 -21.43 -6.06
C ASP A 234 -15.03 -20.40 -6.67
N PRO A 235 -15.55 -19.26 -7.16
CA PRO A 235 -14.72 -18.23 -7.74
C PRO A 235 -13.86 -17.53 -6.66
N PRO A 236 -12.68 -17.01 -7.05
CA PRO A 236 -11.88 -16.17 -6.15
C PRO A 236 -12.65 -14.91 -5.75
N LEU A 237 -12.13 -14.18 -4.76
CA LEU A 237 -12.67 -12.88 -4.39
C LEU A 237 -12.56 -11.89 -5.57
N TRP A 238 -11.40 -11.86 -6.21
CA TRP A 238 -11.18 -11.13 -7.47
C TRP A 238 -10.32 -11.96 -8.44
N LEU A 239 -10.64 -11.87 -9.71
CA LEU A 239 -9.89 -12.54 -10.77
C LEU A 239 -8.57 -11.82 -11.05
N ARG A 240 -7.60 -12.53 -11.63
CA ARG A 240 -6.42 -11.90 -12.25
C ARG A 240 -6.87 -10.83 -13.26
N GLY A 241 -6.18 -9.69 -13.25
CA GLY A 241 -6.52 -8.54 -14.09
C GLY A 241 -7.60 -7.64 -13.48
N HIS A 242 -8.18 -8.01 -12.32
CA HIS A 242 -9.10 -7.12 -11.62
C HIS A 242 -8.40 -5.84 -11.18
N GLY A 243 -9.15 -4.76 -11.22
CA GLY A 243 -8.78 -3.42 -10.78
C GLY A 243 -9.81 -2.46 -11.35
N ARG A 244 -10.49 -1.74 -10.48
CA ARG A 244 -11.51 -0.76 -10.87
C ARG A 244 -10.85 0.53 -11.37
N GLU A 245 -11.61 1.33 -12.07
CA GLU A 245 -11.27 2.70 -12.41
C GLU A 245 -12.15 3.63 -11.58
N ALA A 246 -11.56 4.63 -10.94
CA ALA A 246 -12.35 5.65 -10.27
C ALA A 246 -13.19 6.41 -11.31
N ARG A 247 -14.44 6.73 -10.98
CA ARG A 247 -15.32 7.50 -11.88
C ARG A 247 -14.66 8.87 -12.07
N ARG A 248 -14.47 9.27 -13.32
CA ARG A 248 -14.11 10.66 -13.64
C ARG A 248 -15.31 11.53 -13.25
N SER A 249 -15.09 12.49 -12.36
CA SER A 249 -16.06 13.54 -12.02
C SER A 249 -16.30 14.47 -13.21
#